data_cf3166c6ae1eb44ed5ca3c40305e9a55
#
_entry.id   cf3166c6ae1eb44ed5ca3c40305e9a55
#
_cell.length_a   1.000
_cell.length_b   1.000
_cell.length_c   1.000
_cell.angle_alpha   90.00
_cell.angle_beta   90.00
_cell.angle_gamma   90.00
#
_symmetry.space_group_name_H-M   'P 1'
#
loop_
_entity.id
_entity.type
_entity.pdbx_description
1 polymer ?
#
loop_
_entity_poly.entity_id
_entity_poly.type
_entity_poly.pdbx_seq_one_letter_code
_entity_poly.pdbx_strand_id
1 'polypeptide(L)'
;MLTVESLVSELDLTLATGEEHAKSNVRWVHSTELLDPTPWLRGGELLLTTGLQLSGAKLQREFVERLAEREIAGLGFGTGFVHKKVPAAVLNTARKLGFPLFEVPYELPFIAVTERVFAQLLNERYELLQRNMAGDILAEALTGRLYPDELQSRLRPFGIGESSAVLAFALSEPATAASTLEAILERVGIHSLVALRNGLLCAVIDCEGQPSSGAPIVARAASTAVSPPPSNDADPVELARKVRTELTTRFGEVRAAASRPAPTHNLRRSFHEARCALEAVRLANGNAPEVASYKDLGAFQLLLSLQDDDALASYCQSVLGPVEGDEGEYGDELLRSLDVFIEQNGHWERAAQTLYCHRHTLRYRIKRVEQLTGRDFTHARDRIEFWLALRGRELAR
;
A
#
# COMPACT_ATOMS: atom_id res chain seq x y z
N MET A 1 7.79 -10.86 -4.26
CA MET A 1 7.53 -11.85 -5.35
C MET A 1 8.78 -12.66 -5.58
N LEU A 2 8.64 -13.99 -5.59
CA LEU A 2 9.73 -14.93 -5.80
C LEU A 2 10.22 -14.87 -7.24
N THR A 3 11.52 -14.62 -7.44
CA THR A 3 12.18 -14.65 -8.75
C THR A 3 13.31 -15.68 -8.77
N VAL A 4 13.75 -16.07 -9.97
CA VAL A 4 14.91 -16.98 -10.09
C VAL A 4 16.16 -16.33 -9.47
N GLU A 5 16.36 -15.03 -9.67
CA GLU A 5 17.48 -14.26 -9.08
C GLU A 5 17.47 -14.32 -7.55
N SER A 6 16.31 -14.07 -6.93
CA SER A 6 16.19 -14.11 -5.46
C SER A 6 16.42 -15.51 -4.90
N LEU A 7 15.87 -16.55 -5.56
CA LEU A 7 16.04 -17.93 -5.15
C LEU A 7 17.50 -18.39 -5.24
N VAL A 8 18.17 -18.07 -6.34
CA VAL A 8 19.59 -18.41 -6.58
C VAL A 8 20.49 -17.75 -5.53
N SER A 9 20.22 -16.45 -5.24
CA SER A 9 20.94 -15.71 -4.21
C SER A 9 20.72 -16.29 -2.81
N GLU A 10 19.49 -16.68 -2.48
CA GLU A 10 19.12 -17.17 -1.16
C GLU A 10 19.66 -18.57 -0.87
N LEU A 11 19.79 -19.40 -1.90
CA LEU A 11 20.36 -20.75 -1.80
C LEU A 11 21.89 -20.77 -2.02
N ASP A 12 22.52 -19.62 -2.15
CA ASP A 12 23.97 -19.48 -2.47
C ASP A 12 24.38 -20.25 -3.73
N LEU A 13 23.49 -20.24 -4.74
CA LEU A 13 23.73 -20.88 -6.03
C LEU A 13 24.27 -19.88 -7.05
N THR A 14 24.79 -20.39 -8.17
CA THR A 14 25.33 -19.55 -9.24
C THR A 14 24.41 -19.61 -10.46
N LEU A 15 23.94 -18.45 -10.91
CA LEU A 15 23.24 -18.31 -12.18
C LEU A 15 24.26 -18.47 -13.31
N ALA A 16 24.03 -19.45 -14.20
CA ALA A 16 24.95 -19.75 -15.30
C ALA A 16 24.65 -18.95 -16.58
N THR A 17 23.39 -18.56 -16.79
CA THR A 17 22.90 -17.75 -17.93
C THR A 17 21.56 -17.09 -17.61
N GLY A 18 21.16 -16.11 -18.42
CA GLY A 18 19.80 -15.55 -18.41
C GLY A 18 19.56 -14.49 -17.34
N GLU A 19 20.58 -13.70 -16.96
CA GLU A 19 20.47 -12.63 -15.95
C GLU A 19 19.35 -11.63 -16.27
N GLU A 20 19.16 -11.30 -17.55
CA GLU A 20 18.12 -10.35 -17.98
C GLU A 20 16.70 -10.85 -17.68
N HIS A 21 16.48 -12.16 -17.72
CA HIS A 21 15.18 -12.79 -17.46
C HIS A 21 15.08 -13.42 -16.07
N ALA A 22 16.13 -13.41 -15.26
CA ALA A 22 16.14 -13.98 -13.91
C ALA A 22 15.21 -13.27 -12.92
N LYS A 23 14.72 -12.08 -13.26
CA LYS A 23 13.70 -11.33 -12.52
C LYS A 23 12.27 -11.76 -12.83
N SER A 24 12.09 -12.72 -13.72
CA SER A 24 10.78 -13.31 -14.00
C SER A 24 10.23 -14.02 -12.77
N ASN A 25 8.92 -13.86 -12.54
CA ASN A 25 8.25 -14.39 -11.37
C ASN A 25 8.13 -15.90 -11.43
N VAL A 26 8.53 -16.60 -10.36
CA VAL A 26 8.36 -18.05 -10.19
C VAL A 26 6.99 -18.33 -9.60
N ARG A 27 6.12 -18.98 -10.37
CA ARG A 27 4.74 -19.32 -9.95
C ARG A 27 4.63 -20.70 -9.30
N TRP A 28 5.53 -21.60 -9.65
CA TRP A 28 5.55 -22.99 -9.18
C TRP A 28 6.92 -23.61 -9.43
N VAL A 29 7.23 -24.72 -8.78
CA VAL A 29 8.41 -25.55 -9.05
C VAL A 29 7.99 -26.95 -9.47
N HIS A 30 8.63 -27.47 -10.49
CA HIS A 30 8.38 -28.81 -11.01
C HIS A 30 9.69 -29.57 -11.22
N SER A 31 9.79 -30.79 -10.70
CA SER A 31 10.93 -31.68 -10.93
C SER A 31 10.56 -32.77 -11.87
N THR A 32 11.34 -32.96 -12.94
CA THR A 32 11.04 -33.99 -13.97
C THR A 32 12.30 -34.44 -14.69
N GLU A 33 12.27 -35.70 -15.11
CA GLU A 33 13.28 -36.30 -16.00
C GLU A 33 12.74 -36.60 -17.40
N LEU A 34 11.55 -36.09 -17.74
CA LEU A 34 10.95 -36.29 -19.05
C LEU A 34 11.72 -35.53 -20.14
N LEU A 35 11.84 -36.13 -21.32
CA LEU A 35 12.41 -35.50 -22.52
C LEU A 35 11.55 -34.32 -23.02
N ASP A 36 10.27 -34.37 -22.80
CA ASP A 36 9.33 -33.31 -23.14
C ASP A 36 8.31 -33.11 -22.02
N PRO A 37 8.56 -32.19 -21.07
CA PRO A 37 7.63 -31.85 -20.01
C PRO A 37 6.59 -30.80 -20.43
N THR A 38 6.69 -30.20 -21.61
CA THR A 38 5.88 -29.07 -22.06
C THR A 38 4.36 -29.30 -22.03
N PRO A 39 3.79 -30.48 -22.21
CA PRO A 39 2.34 -30.70 -22.10
C PRO A 39 1.78 -30.42 -20.70
N TRP A 40 2.62 -30.51 -19.67
CA TRP A 40 2.21 -30.26 -18.25
C TRP A 40 2.61 -28.87 -17.72
N LEU A 41 3.32 -28.07 -18.52
CA LEU A 41 3.78 -26.75 -18.16
C LEU A 41 2.85 -25.66 -18.69
N ARG A 42 2.63 -24.61 -17.89
CA ARG A 42 1.70 -23.51 -18.20
C ARG A 42 2.39 -22.15 -18.37
N GLY A 43 3.71 -22.11 -18.13
CA GLY A 43 4.51 -20.88 -18.10
C GLY A 43 4.70 -20.32 -16.67
N GLY A 44 5.88 -19.77 -16.42
CA GLY A 44 6.28 -19.23 -15.12
C GLY A 44 6.68 -20.29 -14.08
N GLU A 45 6.81 -21.56 -14.44
CA GLU A 45 7.36 -22.59 -13.57
C GLU A 45 8.90 -22.52 -13.52
N LEU A 46 9.46 -22.91 -12.37
CA LEU A 46 10.85 -23.29 -12.23
C LEU A 46 10.95 -24.80 -12.44
N LEU A 47 11.73 -25.23 -13.42
CA LEU A 47 11.94 -26.66 -13.70
C LEU A 47 13.25 -27.13 -13.08
N LEU A 48 13.23 -28.31 -12.43
CA LEU A 48 14.41 -28.99 -11.92
C LEU A 48 14.60 -30.31 -12.66
N THR A 49 15.82 -30.58 -13.13
CA THR A 49 16.15 -31.86 -13.82
C THR A 49 17.60 -32.24 -13.58
N THR A 50 17.90 -33.53 -13.50
CA THR A 50 19.28 -34.05 -13.55
C THR A 50 19.75 -34.32 -14.99
N GLY A 51 18.84 -34.19 -15.97
CA GLY A 51 19.12 -34.49 -17.36
C GLY A 51 19.34 -35.98 -17.66
N LEU A 52 18.74 -36.87 -16.84
CA LEU A 52 18.90 -38.31 -16.94
C LEU A 52 18.63 -38.88 -18.37
N GLN A 53 17.64 -38.32 -19.03
CA GLN A 53 17.27 -38.74 -20.40
C GLN A 53 17.89 -37.85 -21.49
N LEU A 54 18.62 -36.81 -21.14
CA LEU A 54 19.20 -35.86 -22.09
C LEU A 54 20.54 -36.38 -22.68
N SER A 55 20.51 -37.51 -23.36
CA SER A 55 21.66 -38.11 -24.01
C SER A 55 21.93 -37.46 -25.37
N GLY A 56 23.02 -36.70 -25.48
CA GLY A 56 23.47 -36.12 -26.74
C GLY A 56 23.01 -34.69 -27.00
N ALA A 57 23.87 -33.93 -27.69
CA ALA A 57 23.75 -32.50 -27.87
C ALA A 57 22.46 -32.03 -28.59
N LYS A 58 21.87 -32.88 -29.45
CA LYS A 58 20.63 -32.56 -30.16
C LYS A 58 19.44 -32.48 -29.19
N LEU A 59 19.25 -33.53 -28.40
CA LEU A 59 18.15 -33.57 -27.41
C LEU A 59 18.28 -32.47 -26.35
N GLN A 60 19.52 -32.18 -25.92
CA GLN A 60 19.81 -31.10 -24.97
C GLN A 60 19.41 -29.74 -25.50
N ARG A 61 19.66 -29.45 -26.78
CA ARG A 61 19.23 -28.19 -27.42
C ARG A 61 17.72 -28.11 -27.52
N GLU A 62 17.09 -29.12 -28.10
CA GLU A 62 15.63 -29.19 -28.27
C GLU A 62 14.89 -29.06 -26.94
N PHE A 63 15.43 -29.63 -25.87
CA PHE A 63 14.85 -29.50 -24.52
C PHE A 63 14.82 -28.04 -24.05
N VAL A 64 15.94 -27.34 -24.13
CA VAL A 64 16.01 -25.93 -23.68
C VAL A 64 15.18 -25.03 -24.58
N GLU A 65 15.16 -25.25 -25.90
CA GLU A 65 14.35 -24.48 -26.84
C GLU A 65 12.85 -24.60 -26.51
N ARG A 66 12.35 -25.82 -26.25
CA ARG A 66 10.96 -26.03 -25.85
C ARG A 66 10.59 -25.37 -24.52
N LEU A 67 11.49 -25.39 -23.54
CA LEU A 67 11.27 -24.73 -22.27
C LEU A 67 11.18 -23.20 -22.43
N ALA A 68 12.07 -22.61 -23.23
CA ALA A 68 12.05 -21.18 -23.52
C ALA A 68 10.78 -20.76 -24.28
N GLU A 69 10.32 -21.56 -25.26
CA GLU A 69 9.06 -21.32 -25.99
C GLU A 69 7.83 -21.36 -25.07
N ARG A 70 7.91 -22.10 -23.96
CA ARG A 70 6.82 -22.22 -22.96
C ARG A 70 6.88 -21.13 -21.88
N GLU A 71 7.79 -20.16 -21.98
CA GLU A 71 7.94 -19.08 -21.02
C GLU A 71 8.13 -19.57 -19.58
N ILE A 72 8.91 -20.64 -19.40
CA ILE A 72 9.29 -21.17 -18.09
C ILE A 72 10.18 -20.14 -17.40
N ALA A 73 10.00 -19.91 -16.08
CA ALA A 73 10.76 -18.95 -15.32
C ALA A 73 12.26 -19.24 -15.30
N GLY A 74 12.66 -20.52 -15.30
CA GLY A 74 14.05 -20.93 -15.35
C GLY A 74 14.24 -22.44 -15.19
N LEU A 75 15.48 -22.88 -15.36
CA LEU A 75 15.91 -24.28 -15.24
C LEU A 75 17.00 -24.42 -14.19
N GLY A 76 16.75 -25.19 -13.14
CA GLY A 76 17.76 -25.70 -12.22
C GLY A 76 18.28 -27.06 -12.70
N PHE A 77 19.54 -27.13 -13.07
CA PHE A 77 20.17 -28.34 -13.60
C PHE A 77 21.03 -29.02 -12.53
N GLY A 78 20.63 -30.23 -12.11
CA GLY A 78 21.33 -31.03 -11.09
C GLY A 78 22.62 -31.63 -11.66
N THR A 79 23.73 -31.36 -10.98
CA THR A 79 25.04 -31.88 -11.34
C THR A 79 25.60 -32.83 -10.29
N GLY A 80 26.63 -33.60 -10.64
CA GLY A 80 27.28 -34.56 -9.75
C GLY A 80 26.69 -35.96 -9.77
N PHE A 81 25.50 -36.16 -10.36
CA PHE A 81 24.86 -37.46 -10.47
C PHE A 81 25.00 -38.07 -11.87
N VAL A 82 24.27 -37.57 -12.88
CA VAL A 82 24.35 -37.98 -14.28
C VAL A 82 25.42 -37.25 -15.02
N HIS A 83 25.43 -35.94 -14.84
CA HIS A 83 26.39 -35.04 -15.45
C HIS A 83 27.27 -34.38 -14.37
N LYS A 84 28.60 -34.40 -14.55
CA LYS A 84 29.54 -33.74 -13.63
C LYS A 84 29.41 -32.22 -13.64
N LYS A 85 28.95 -31.63 -14.75
CA LYS A 85 28.68 -30.21 -14.97
C LYS A 85 27.52 -30.07 -15.94
N VAL A 86 26.90 -28.90 -15.99
CA VAL A 86 25.88 -28.60 -17.00
C VAL A 86 26.44 -28.87 -18.40
N PRO A 87 25.77 -29.69 -19.23
CA PRO A 87 26.23 -30.02 -20.59
C PRO A 87 26.37 -28.77 -21.44
N ALA A 88 27.46 -28.70 -22.24
CA ALA A 88 27.76 -27.51 -23.05
C ALA A 88 26.63 -27.14 -24.03
N ALA A 89 25.90 -28.10 -24.55
CA ALA A 89 24.79 -27.83 -25.44
C ALA A 89 23.60 -27.17 -24.71
N VAL A 90 23.29 -27.58 -23.47
CA VAL A 90 22.29 -26.93 -22.61
C VAL A 90 22.72 -25.48 -22.31
N LEU A 91 23.94 -25.30 -21.82
CA LEU A 91 24.47 -23.99 -21.44
C LEU A 91 24.51 -23.00 -22.62
N ASN A 92 25.01 -23.44 -23.77
CA ASN A 92 25.13 -22.57 -24.96
C ASN A 92 23.76 -22.19 -25.53
N THR A 93 22.80 -23.12 -25.52
CA THR A 93 21.44 -22.84 -25.98
C THR A 93 20.71 -21.88 -25.02
N ALA A 94 20.79 -22.13 -23.73
CA ALA A 94 20.23 -21.25 -22.73
C ALA A 94 20.82 -19.81 -22.84
N ARG A 95 22.14 -19.69 -23.01
CA ARG A 95 22.80 -18.40 -23.20
C ARG A 95 22.34 -17.69 -24.47
N LYS A 96 22.20 -18.43 -25.59
CA LYS A 96 21.72 -17.85 -26.86
C LYS A 96 20.30 -17.29 -26.76
N LEU A 97 19.45 -17.95 -25.97
CA LEU A 97 18.05 -17.58 -25.78
C LEU A 97 17.83 -16.61 -24.59
N GLY A 98 18.88 -16.24 -23.85
CA GLY A 98 18.74 -15.46 -22.62
C GLY A 98 17.95 -16.18 -21.53
N PHE A 99 17.86 -17.51 -21.60
CA PHE A 99 17.03 -18.33 -20.72
C PHE A 99 17.72 -18.54 -19.37
N PRO A 100 17.02 -18.30 -18.21
CA PRO A 100 17.61 -18.46 -16.89
C PRO A 100 17.95 -19.92 -16.58
N LEU A 101 19.22 -20.16 -16.33
CA LEU A 101 19.76 -21.47 -15.98
C LEU A 101 20.72 -21.34 -14.81
N PHE A 102 20.55 -22.17 -13.80
CA PHE A 102 21.46 -22.28 -12.67
C PHE A 102 21.83 -23.74 -12.38
N GLU A 103 22.98 -23.94 -11.76
CA GLU A 103 23.47 -25.25 -11.38
C GLU A 103 23.03 -25.58 -9.97
N VAL A 104 22.49 -26.80 -9.78
CA VAL A 104 22.17 -27.35 -8.46
C VAL A 104 23.18 -28.46 -8.15
N PRO A 105 24.12 -28.24 -7.21
CA PRO A 105 25.14 -29.23 -6.89
C PRO A 105 24.54 -30.44 -6.19
N TYR A 106 25.24 -31.57 -6.24
CA TYR A 106 24.78 -32.85 -5.69
C TYR A 106 24.43 -32.78 -4.20
N GLU A 107 25.15 -31.95 -3.46
CA GLU A 107 24.97 -31.74 -2.02
C GLU A 107 23.64 -31.05 -1.67
N LEU A 108 23.03 -30.37 -2.64
CA LEU A 108 21.73 -29.72 -2.46
C LEU A 108 20.63 -30.54 -3.14
N PRO A 109 19.83 -31.33 -2.40
CA PRO A 109 18.77 -32.11 -2.99
C PRO A 109 17.64 -31.23 -3.55
N PHE A 110 17.04 -31.65 -4.64
CA PHE A 110 15.92 -30.91 -5.26
C PHE A 110 14.76 -30.66 -4.30
N ILE A 111 14.56 -31.54 -3.32
CA ILE A 111 13.54 -31.36 -2.28
C ILE A 111 13.79 -30.08 -1.49
N ALA A 112 15.02 -29.76 -1.14
CA ALA A 112 15.35 -28.55 -0.41
C ALA A 112 15.06 -27.26 -1.25
N VAL A 113 15.36 -27.30 -2.55
CA VAL A 113 14.97 -26.21 -3.47
C VAL A 113 13.45 -26.07 -3.54
N THR A 114 12.76 -27.20 -3.65
CA THR A 114 11.28 -27.25 -3.72
C THR A 114 10.65 -26.71 -2.44
N GLU A 115 11.11 -27.15 -1.27
CA GLU A 115 10.63 -26.69 0.05
C GLU A 115 10.82 -25.18 0.19
N ARG A 116 11.96 -24.64 -0.28
CA ARG A 116 12.23 -23.21 -0.21
C ARG A 116 11.27 -22.41 -1.08
N VAL A 117 11.05 -22.84 -2.33
CA VAL A 117 10.09 -22.21 -3.23
C VAL A 117 8.68 -22.25 -2.63
N PHE A 118 8.25 -23.40 -2.10
CA PHE A 118 6.93 -23.50 -1.47
C PHE A 118 6.77 -22.61 -0.25
N ALA A 119 7.77 -22.61 0.64
CA ALA A 119 7.73 -21.75 1.83
C ALA A 119 7.55 -20.28 1.45
N GLN A 120 8.27 -19.81 0.43
CA GLN A 120 8.20 -18.43 -0.01
C GLN A 120 6.87 -18.11 -0.71
N LEU A 121 6.36 -18.98 -1.58
CA LEU A 121 5.05 -18.81 -2.21
C LEU A 121 3.91 -18.84 -1.20
N LEU A 122 4.00 -19.68 -0.16
CA LEU A 122 3.02 -19.73 0.92
C LEU A 122 3.05 -18.46 1.75
N ASN A 123 4.24 -17.95 2.07
CA ASN A 123 4.38 -16.70 2.81
C ASN A 123 3.79 -15.51 2.03
N GLU A 124 4.11 -15.40 0.73
CA GLU A 124 3.53 -14.35 -0.13
C GLU A 124 1.99 -14.42 -0.16
N ARG A 125 1.44 -15.62 -0.27
CA ARG A 125 -0.02 -15.82 -0.26
C ARG A 125 -0.65 -15.50 1.08
N TYR A 126 0.02 -15.86 2.17
CA TYR A 126 -0.42 -15.56 3.53
C TYR A 126 -0.44 -14.04 3.80
N GLU A 127 0.63 -13.33 3.42
CA GLU A 127 0.70 -11.87 3.52
C GLU A 127 -0.42 -11.19 2.72
N LEU A 128 -0.70 -11.69 1.51
CA LEU A 128 -1.77 -11.14 0.67
C LEU A 128 -3.16 -11.34 1.31
N LEU A 129 -3.40 -12.51 1.89
CA LEU A 129 -4.63 -12.81 2.63
C LEU A 129 -4.77 -11.94 3.88
N GLN A 130 -3.69 -11.77 4.64
CA GLN A 130 -3.68 -10.91 5.82
C GLN A 130 -4.00 -9.44 5.47
N ARG A 131 -3.41 -8.92 4.39
CA ARG A 131 -3.69 -7.54 3.92
C ARG A 131 -5.14 -7.36 3.48
N ASN A 132 -5.70 -8.35 2.79
CA ASN A 132 -7.12 -8.30 2.42
C ASN A 132 -8.01 -8.31 3.66
N MET A 133 -7.74 -9.20 4.63
CA MET A 133 -8.45 -9.23 5.91
C MET A 133 -8.31 -7.91 6.69
N ALA A 134 -7.12 -7.32 6.73
CA ALA A 134 -6.89 -6.03 7.38
C ALA A 134 -7.71 -4.91 6.71
N GLY A 135 -7.75 -4.89 5.38
CA GLY A 135 -8.58 -3.96 4.61
C GLY A 135 -10.06 -4.11 4.90
N ASP A 136 -10.56 -5.35 4.98
CA ASP A 136 -11.96 -5.64 5.28
C ASP A 136 -12.32 -5.24 6.71
N ILE A 137 -11.47 -5.58 7.70
CA ILE A 137 -11.68 -5.19 9.11
C ILE A 137 -11.73 -3.66 9.24
N LEU A 138 -10.78 -2.94 8.64
CA LEU A 138 -10.78 -1.48 8.67
C LEU A 138 -12.00 -0.90 7.96
N ALA A 139 -12.37 -1.45 6.79
CA ALA A 139 -13.56 -1.02 6.06
C ALA A 139 -14.83 -1.15 6.90
N GLU A 140 -15.02 -2.29 7.56
CA GLU A 140 -16.19 -2.56 8.38
C GLU A 140 -16.20 -1.72 9.67
N ALA A 141 -15.03 -1.55 10.32
CA ALA A 141 -14.88 -0.67 11.48
C ALA A 141 -15.27 0.78 11.15
N LEU A 142 -14.93 1.26 9.95
CA LEU A 142 -15.27 2.62 9.51
C LEU A 142 -16.77 2.80 9.21
N THR A 143 -17.52 1.73 8.94
CA THR A 143 -18.99 1.84 8.79
C THR A 143 -19.70 2.15 10.11
N GLY A 144 -19.03 1.96 11.25
CA GLY A 144 -19.61 2.12 12.58
C GLY A 144 -20.65 1.04 12.93
N ARG A 145 -20.72 -0.05 12.19
CA ARG A 145 -21.68 -1.15 12.39
C ARG A 145 -21.18 -2.22 13.35
N LEU A 146 -19.88 -2.26 13.64
CA LEU A 146 -19.29 -3.21 14.58
C LEU A 146 -19.50 -2.76 16.03
N TYR A 147 -19.93 -3.70 16.87
CA TYR A 147 -19.94 -3.48 18.31
C TYR A 147 -18.48 -3.39 18.85
N PRO A 148 -18.25 -2.63 19.96
CA PRO A 148 -16.91 -2.46 20.53
C PRO A 148 -16.16 -3.77 20.78
N ASP A 149 -16.82 -4.75 21.39
CA ASP A 149 -16.22 -6.06 21.71
C ASP A 149 -15.88 -6.88 20.46
N GLU A 150 -16.69 -6.77 19.41
CA GLU A 150 -16.45 -7.44 18.13
C GLU A 150 -15.25 -6.82 17.41
N LEU A 151 -15.16 -5.50 17.36
CA LEU A 151 -14.02 -4.79 16.79
C LEU A 151 -12.74 -5.17 17.53
N GLN A 152 -12.75 -5.16 18.87
CA GLN A 152 -11.61 -5.54 19.69
C GLN A 152 -11.18 -6.99 19.44
N SER A 153 -12.13 -7.92 19.32
CA SER A 153 -11.86 -9.33 19.02
C SER A 153 -11.15 -9.51 17.67
N ARG A 154 -11.53 -8.73 16.65
CA ARG A 154 -10.95 -8.78 15.31
C ARG A 154 -9.56 -8.13 15.23
N LEU A 155 -9.26 -7.15 16.10
CA LEU A 155 -7.98 -6.45 16.13
C LEU A 155 -6.93 -7.16 17.01
N ARG A 156 -7.34 -7.98 17.97
CA ARG A 156 -6.45 -8.77 18.81
C ARG A 156 -5.41 -9.61 18.07
N PRO A 157 -5.73 -10.30 16.96
CA PRO A 157 -4.73 -11.07 16.20
C PRO A 157 -3.57 -10.22 15.66
N PHE A 158 -3.79 -8.91 15.50
CA PHE A 158 -2.78 -7.93 15.06
C PHE A 158 -2.03 -7.29 16.25
N GLY A 159 -2.30 -7.73 17.48
CA GLY A 159 -1.67 -7.21 18.69
C GLY A 159 -2.18 -5.84 19.12
N ILE A 160 -3.34 -5.40 18.64
CA ILE A 160 -3.92 -4.09 18.98
C ILE A 160 -4.80 -4.24 20.21
N GLY A 161 -4.47 -3.49 21.26
CA GLY A 161 -5.11 -3.47 22.57
C GLY A 161 -6.30 -2.50 22.64
N GLU A 162 -6.62 -2.03 23.86
CA GLU A 162 -7.76 -1.15 24.13
C GLU A 162 -7.54 0.29 23.69
N SER A 163 -6.27 0.71 23.50
CA SER A 163 -5.89 2.04 23.02
C SER A 163 -5.13 1.94 21.71
N SER A 164 -5.54 2.71 20.72
CA SER A 164 -4.93 2.71 19.40
C SER A 164 -4.87 4.11 18.79
N ALA A 165 -4.00 4.28 17.79
CA ALA A 165 -3.96 5.46 16.94
C ALA A 165 -3.92 5.06 15.46
N VAL A 166 -4.25 5.99 14.59
CA VAL A 166 -4.21 5.81 13.14
C VAL A 166 -3.12 6.71 12.56
N LEU A 167 -2.21 6.10 11.81
CA LEU A 167 -1.28 6.78 10.93
C LEU A 167 -1.83 6.73 9.51
N ALA A 168 -1.79 7.84 8.78
CA ALA A 168 -2.24 7.93 7.40
C ALA A 168 -1.15 8.55 6.53
N PHE A 169 -0.90 7.93 5.38
CA PHE A 169 0.12 8.34 4.42
C PHE A 169 -0.48 8.48 3.03
N ALA A 170 -0.20 9.62 2.38
CA ALA A 170 -0.54 9.84 0.99
C ALA A 170 0.75 9.85 0.16
N LEU A 171 0.84 8.94 -0.81
CA LEU A 171 1.97 8.74 -1.71
C LEU A 171 1.48 8.18 -3.05
N SER A 172 2.34 8.21 -4.09
CA SER A 172 1.99 7.80 -5.45
C SER A 172 1.66 6.31 -5.58
N GLU A 173 2.36 5.45 -4.82
CA GLU A 173 2.24 3.98 -4.91
C GLU A 173 1.93 3.34 -3.55
N PRO A 174 0.73 3.58 -2.98
CA PRO A 174 0.42 3.14 -1.62
C PRO A 174 0.38 1.61 -1.47
N ALA A 175 0.00 0.87 -2.52
CA ALA A 175 -0.03 -0.58 -2.49
C ALA A 175 1.38 -1.20 -2.38
N THR A 176 2.34 -0.67 -3.12
CA THR A 176 3.73 -1.11 -3.10
C THR A 176 4.42 -0.76 -1.78
N ALA A 177 4.04 0.36 -1.17
CA ALA A 177 4.60 0.84 0.09
C ALA A 177 4.09 0.09 1.33
N ALA A 178 3.00 -0.68 1.23
CA ALA A 178 2.37 -1.35 2.37
C ALA A 178 3.33 -2.31 3.10
N SER A 179 4.04 -3.18 2.36
CA SER A 179 5.02 -4.11 2.94
C SER A 179 6.22 -3.40 3.57
N THR A 180 6.61 -2.25 3.01
CA THR A 180 7.68 -1.43 3.60
C THR A 180 7.21 -0.82 4.92
N LEU A 181 5.98 -0.31 4.99
CA LEU A 181 5.40 0.21 6.23
C LEU A 181 5.30 -0.87 7.31
N GLU A 182 4.80 -2.07 6.97
CA GLU A 182 4.75 -3.21 7.88
C GLU A 182 6.14 -3.55 8.45
N ALA A 183 7.15 -3.67 7.58
CA ALA A 183 8.52 -3.98 7.99
C ALA A 183 9.15 -2.88 8.87
N ILE A 184 8.83 -1.61 8.64
CA ILE A 184 9.30 -0.50 9.48
C ILE A 184 8.67 -0.60 10.87
N LEU A 185 7.34 -0.80 10.97
CA LEU A 185 6.62 -0.87 12.23
C LEU A 185 7.05 -2.11 13.05
N GLU A 186 7.22 -3.26 12.40
CA GLU A 186 7.70 -4.49 13.02
C GLU A 186 9.13 -4.31 13.59
N ARG A 187 10.04 -3.69 12.82
CA ARG A 187 11.42 -3.41 13.27
C ARG A 187 11.47 -2.49 14.51
N VAL A 188 10.50 -1.58 14.63
CA VAL A 188 10.37 -0.72 15.83
C VAL A 188 9.65 -1.44 16.96
N GLY A 189 9.11 -2.64 16.72
CA GLY A 189 8.38 -3.43 17.72
C GLY A 189 6.95 -2.95 17.97
N ILE A 190 6.34 -2.26 17.02
CA ILE A 190 4.98 -1.74 17.12
C ILE A 190 3.99 -2.71 16.45
N HIS A 191 3.04 -3.20 17.22
CA HIS A 191 1.92 -3.97 16.68
C HIS A 191 1.02 -3.08 15.84
N SER A 192 0.70 -3.54 14.64
CA SER A 192 -0.07 -2.73 13.71
C SER A 192 -0.93 -3.55 12.75
N LEU A 193 -1.99 -2.92 12.27
CA LEU A 193 -2.81 -3.38 11.16
C LEU A 193 -2.65 -2.38 10.01
N VAL A 194 -2.00 -2.81 8.93
CA VAL A 194 -1.77 -1.98 7.74
C VAL A 194 -2.81 -2.29 6.68
N ALA A 195 -3.45 -1.27 6.15
CA ALA A 195 -4.48 -1.41 5.12
C ALA A 195 -4.51 -0.20 4.17
N LEU A 196 -5.04 -0.42 2.98
CA LEU A 196 -5.33 0.63 2.02
C LEU A 196 -6.78 1.09 2.17
N ARG A 197 -7.00 2.39 2.30
CA ARG A 197 -8.34 2.96 2.36
C ARG A 197 -8.41 4.33 1.67
N ASN A 198 -9.35 4.49 0.74
CA ASN A 198 -9.57 5.73 0.00
C ASN A 198 -8.28 6.30 -0.66
N GLY A 199 -7.45 5.43 -1.23
CA GLY A 199 -6.17 5.83 -1.83
C GLY A 199 -5.05 6.18 -0.83
N LEU A 200 -5.31 6.06 0.48
CA LEU A 200 -4.33 6.26 1.54
C LEU A 200 -3.77 4.94 2.03
N LEU A 201 -2.51 4.93 2.38
CA LEU A 201 -1.88 3.87 3.15
C LEU A 201 -2.07 4.18 4.64
N CYS A 202 -2.76 3.30 5.36
CA CYS A 202 -3.13 3.50 6.75
C CYS A 202 -2.53 2.42 7.64
N ALA A 203 -2.11 2.78 8.85
CA ALA A 203 -1.74 1.84 9.89
C ALA A 203 -2.51 2.16 11.17
N VAL A 204 -3.24 1.18 11.68
CA VAL A 204 -3.75 1.21 13.05
C VAL A 204 -2.65 0.65 13.93
N ILE A 205 -2.20 1.42 14.90
CA ILE A 205 -1.10 1.05 15.80
C ILE A 205 -1.60 0.89 17.22
N ASP A 206 -0.99 -0.05 17.95
CA ASP A 206 -1.22 -0.21 19.38
C ASP A 206 -0.51 0.89 20.18
N CYS A 207 -1.20 1.45 21.18
CA CYS A 207 -0.67 2.52 22.04
C CYS A 207 -0.53 2.10 23.51
N GLU A 208 -0.77 0.83 23.88
CA GLU A 208 -0.77 0.39 25.28
C GLU A 208 0.55 -0.17 25.81
N GLY A 209 1.54 -0.40 24.95
CA GLY A 209 2.90 -0.71 25.39
C GLY A 209 3.11 -1.99 26.24
N GLN A 210 2.16 -2.94 26.27
CA GLN A 210 2.34 -4.26 26.88
C GLN A 210 2.28 -5.38 25.86
N PRO A 211 3.17 -6.38 25.89
CA PRO A 211 3.03 -7.56 25.06
C PRO A 211 1.81 -8.36 25.54
N SER A 212 0.71 -8.30 24.81
CA SER A 212 -0.41 -9.20 25.04
C SER A 212 0.07 -10.64 24.89
N SER A 213 -0.13 -11.47 25.93
CA SER A 213 0.28 -12.87 26.04
C SER A 213 -0.46 -13.82 25.06
N GLY A 214 -0.79 -13.35 23.86
CA GLY A 214 -1.64 -14.04 22.89
C GLY A 214 -1.15 -14.07 21.46
N ALA A 215 0.15 -13.81 21.18
CA ALA A 215 0.68 -13.99 19.85
C ALA A 215 0.71 -15.47 19.45
N PRO A 216 0.29 -15.86 18.23
CA PRO A 216 0.35 -17.26 17.79
C PRO A 216 1.80 -17.76 17.80
N ILE A 217 1.99 -18.96 18.36
CA ILE A 217 3.26 -19.62 18.68
C ILE A 217 4.19 -19.86 17.46
N VAL A 218 3.79 -19.54 16.26
CA VAL A 218 4.49 -19.90 15.02
C VAL A 218 5.63 -18.94 14.64
N ALA A 219 5.67 -17.72 15.17
CA ALA A 219 6.69 -16.71 14.80
C ALA A 219 7.94 -16.68 15.72
N ARG A 220 8.03 -17.54 16.74
CA ARG A 220 9.04 -17.39 17.82
C ARG A 220 10.30 -18.24 17.68
N ALA A 221 10.54 -18.89 16.57
CA ALA A 221 11.64 -19.86 16.43
C ALA A 221 12.96 -19.32 15.83
N ALA A 222 13.11 -18.04 15.51
CA ALA A 222 14.29 -17.55 14.79
C ALA A 222 14.95 -16.26 15.29
N SER A 223 14.79 -15.84 16.56
CA SER A 223 15.56 -14.69 17.06
C SER A 223 16.04 -14.88 18.48
N THR A 224 17.31 -15.27 18.62
CA THR A 224 18.10 -15.20 19.85
C THR A 224 18.88 -13.89 19.90
N ALA A 225 18.22 -12.77 20.18
CA ALA A 225 18.86 -11.55 20.67
C ALA A 225 17.85 -10.81 21.54
N VAL A 226 17.96 -11.01 22.85
CA VAL A 226 17.15 -10.31 23.85
C VAL A 226 17.72 -8.91 24.03
N SER A 227 17.13 -7.94 23.32
CA SER A 227 17.19 -6.53 23.75
C SER A 227 15.94 -6.26 24.60
N PRO A 228 16.02 -5.46 25.67
CA PRO A 228 14.85 -5.10 26.46
C PRO A 228 13.86 -4.34 25.57
N PRO A 229 12.53 -4.57 25.73
CA PRO A 229 11.55 -3.84 24.95
C PRO A 229 11.71 -2.34 25.25
N PRO A 230 11.70 -1.48 24.22
CA PRO A 230 11.64 -0.05 24.41
C PRO A 230 10.33 0.28 25.15
N SER A 231 10.39 1.20 26.11
CA SER A 231 9.22 1.79 26.75
C SER A 231 8.33 2.42 25.67
N ASN A 232 7.16 1.83 25.43
CA ASN A 232 6.32 2.14 24.27
C ASN A 232 5.34 3.28 24.56
N ASP A 233 5.84 4.42 25.05
CA ASP A 233 5.18 5.73 24.97
C ASP A 233 5.50 6.38 23.61
N ALA A 234 5.37 5.63 22.53
CA ALA A 234 5.65 6.18 21.20
C ALA A 234 4.53 7.16 20.82
N ASP A 235 4.82 8.46 20.90
CA ASP A 235 3.95 9.49 20.33
C ASP A 235 3.66 9.13 18.86
N PRO A 236 2.39 8.90 18.47
CA PRO A 236 2.03 8.55 17.11
C PRO A 236 2.57 9.54 16.07
N VAL A 237 2.71 10.81 16.42
CA VAL A 237 3.26 11.86 15.53
C VAL A 237 4.75 11.63 15.28
N GLU A 238 5.51 11.31 16.32
CA GLU A 238 6.95 10.99 16.19
C GLU A 238 7.18 9.71 15.40
N LEU A 239 6.33 8.70 15.62
CA LEU A 239 6.38 7.47 14.84
C LEU A 239 6.06 7.73 13.38
N ALA A 240 5.00 8.50 13.09
CA ALA A 240 4.63 8.88 11.73
C ALA A 240 5.76 9.66 11.03
N ARG A 241 6.51 10.50 11.76
CA ARG A 241 7.66 11.25 11.22
C ARG A 241 8.80 10.31 10.81
N LYS A 242 9.16 9.35 11.67
CA LYS A 242 10.18 8.34 11.37
C LYS A 242 9.80 7.52 10.14
N VAL A 243 8.58 7.00 10.12
CA VAL A 243 8.04 6.21 9.00
C VAL A 243 8.02 7.04 7.72
N ARG A 244 7.53 8.28 7.76
CA ARG A 244 7.50 9.18 6.60
C ARG A 244 8.90 9.37 6.00
N THR A 245 9.91 9.59 6.83
CA THR A 245 11.30 9.80 6.38
C THR A 245 11.80 8.59 5.58
N GLU A 246 11.57 7.38 6.07
CA GLU A 246 11.97 6.15 5.37
C GLU A 246 11.16 5.92 4.08
N LEU A 247 9.85 6.15 4.12
CA LEU A 247 9.00 6.04 2.93
C LEU A 247 9.38 7.07 1.87
N THR A 248 9.69 8.31 2.27
CA THR A 248 10.11 9.38 1.33
C THR A 248 11.40 9.01 0.58
N THR A 249 12.35 8.37 1.26
CA THR A 249 13.60 7.92 0.64
C THR A 249 13.36 6.91 -0.49
N ARG A 250 12.29 6.12 -0.40
CA ARG A 250 12.01 4.99 -1.29
C ARG A 250 10.96 5.28 -2.36
N PHE A 251 9.95 6.08 -2.01
CA PHE A 251 8.76 6.32 -2.84
C PHE A 251 8.58 7.79 -3.25
N GLY A 252 9.52 8.67 -2.91
CA GLY A 252 9.44 10.09 -3.23
C GLY A 252 8.59 10.88 -2.25
N GLU A 253 7.77 11.81 -2.73
CA GLU A 253 6.97 12.68 -1.88
C GLU A 253 5.93 11.90 -1.09
N VAL A 254 6.00 11.99 0.26
CA VAL A 254 5.07 11.37 1.20
C VAL A 254 4.52 12.41 2.16
N ARG A 255 3.21 12.56 2.20
CA ARG A 255 2.51 13.32 3.23
C ARG A 255 2.03 12.36 4.30
N ALA A 256 2.16 12.74 5.56
CA ALA A 256 1.83 11.90 6.70
C ALA A 256 0.96 12.65 7.71
N ALA A 257 0.08 11.90 8.36
CA ALA A 257 -0.71 12.39 9.47
C ALA A 257 -0.88 11.31 10.54
N ALA A 258 -1.14 11.74 11.77
CA ALA A 258 -1.41 10.86 12.89
C ALA A 258 -2.62 11.36 13.70
N SER A 259 -3.50 10.43 14.11
CA SER A 259 -4.53 10.71 15.10
C SER A 259 -3.92 10.76 16.51
N ARG A 260 -4.67 11.29 17.47
CA ARG A 260 -4.35 11.08 18.89
C ARG A 260 -4.57 9.61 19.27
N PRO A 261 -3.89 9.09 20.31
CA PRO A 261 -4.28 7.85 20.95
C PRO A 261 -5.71 7.95 21.49
N ALA A 262 -6.51 6.94 21.24
CA ALA A 262 -7.91 6.89 21.69
C ALA A 262 -8.32 5.43 21.95
N PRO A 263 -9.40 5.20 22.73
CA PRO A 263 -9.98 3.87 22.86
C PRO A 263 -10.26 3.24 21.49
N THR A 264 -9.84 2.00 21.28
CA THR A 264 -9.88 1.31 19.98
C THR A 264 -11.30 1.22 19.39
N HIS A 265 -12.33 1.22 20.21
CA HIS A 265 -13.72 1.30 19.73
C HIS A 265 -14.05 2.64 19.02
N ASN A 266 -13.22 3.67 19.18
CA ASN A 266 -13.32 4.94 18.47
C ASN A 266 -12.49 4.99 17.17
N LEU A 267 -12.08 3.84 16.62
CA LEU A 267 -11.21 3.73 15.45
C LEU A 267 -11.71 4.54 14.24
N ARG A 268 -13.02 4.56 14.01
CA ARG A 268 -13.65 5.40 12.98
C ARG A 268 -13.28 6.87 13.16
N ARG A 269 -13.43 7.40 14.38
CA ARG A 269 -13.07 8.79 14.70
C ARG A 269 -11.57 9.04 14.52
N SER A 270 -10.72 8.12 14.99
CA SER A 270 -9.25 8.23 14.83
C SER A 270 -8.83 8.25 13.36
N PHE A 271 -9.47 7.44 12.51
CA PHE A 271 -9.24 7.45 11.08
C PHE A 271 -9.63 8.80 10.44
N HIS A 272 -10.83 9.30 10.74
CA HIS A 272 -11.28 10.60 10.24
C HIS A 272 -10.37 11.73 10.72
N GLU A 273 -9.90 11.68 11.96
CA GLU A 273 -8.96 12.66 12.52
C GLU A 273 -7.63 12.68 11.72
N ALA A 274 -7.03 11.52 11.45
CA ALA A 274 -5.81 11.43 10.67
C ALA A 274 -6.03 11.90 9.21
N ARG A 275 -7.15 11.50 8.58
CA ARG A 275 -7.50 11.92 7.22
C ARG A 275 -7.69 13.43 7.12
N CYS A 276 -8.42 14.04 8.04
CA CYS A 276 -8.64 15.48 8.06
C CYS A 276 -7.34 16.25 8.31
N ALA A 277 -6.47 15.74 9.20
CA ALA A 277 -5.16 16.34 9.42
C ALA A 277 -4.32 16.31 8.13
N LEU A 278 -4.35 15.21 7.39
CA LEU A 278 -3.65 15.08 6.11
C LEU A 278 -4.16 16.08 5.07
N GLU A 279 -5.48 16.31 5.00
CA GLU A 279 -6.09 17.29 4.11
C GLU A 279 -5.79 18.73 4.54
N ALA A 280 -5.81 19.03 5.84
CA ALA A 280 -5.47 20.34 6.36
C ALA A 280 -4.04 20.78 5.96
N VAL A 281 -3.09 19.83 5.96
CA VAL A 281 -1.72 20.08 5.49
C VAL A 281 -1.65 20.29 3.98
N ARG A 282 -2.44 19.58 3.19
CA ARG A 282 -2.52 19.79 1.74
C ARG A 282 -2.89 21.22 1.38
N LEU A 283 -3.73 21.84 2.22
CA LEU A 283 -4.26 23.19 2.02
C LEU A 283 -3.37 24.28 2.64
N ALA A 284 -2.44 23.94 3.53
CA ALA A 284 -1.53 24.88 4.16
C ALA A 284 -0.41 25.27 3.19
N ASN A 285 -0.64 26.34 2.40
CA ASN A 285 0.31 26.88 1.44
C ASN A 285 1.68 27.21 2.09
N GLY A 286 2.65 26.29 1.95
CA GLY A 286 4.08 26.55 2.23
C GLY A 286 4.55 26.47 3.69
N ASN A 287 3.67 26.37 4.68
CA ASN A 287 4.01 26.28 6.11
C ASN A 287 3.45 24.99 6.74
N ALA A 288 3.33 23.94 5.95
CA ALA A 288 2.78 22.66 6.41
C ALA A 288 3.78 21.93 7.33
N PRO A 289 3.34 21.38 8.47
CA PRO A 289 4.19 20.52 9.28
C PRO A 289 4.57 19.25 8.50
N GLU A 290 5.72 18.66 8.79
CA GLU A 290 6.17 17.43 8.15
C GLU A 290 5.20 16.25 8.35
N VAL A 291 4.55 16.22 9.52
CA VAL A 291 3.49 15.30 9.89
C VAL A 291 2.36 16.10 10.50
N ALA A 292 1.18 15.94 9.94
CA ALA A 292 -0.02 16.58 10.47
C ALA A 292 -0.58 15.82 11.69
N SER A 293 -1.16 16.53 12.59
CA SER A 293 -1.80 15.97 13.78
C SER A 293 -3.16 16.63 14.05
N TYR A 294 -3.86 16.10 15.04
CA TYR A 294 -5.13 16.70 15.49
C TYR A 294 -5.00 18.16 15.91
N LYS A 295 -3.79 18.64 16.26
CA LYS A 295 -3.53 20.05 16.61
C LYS A 295 -3.62 20.97 15.39
N ASP A 296 -3.41 20.41 14.20
CA ASP A 296 -3.39 21.14 12.94
C ASP A 296 -4.78 21.21 12.28
N LEU A 297 -5.78 20.54 12.88
CA LEU A 297 -7.14 20.41 12.32
C LEU A 297 -7.92 21.72 12.20
N GLY A 298 -7.67 22.70 13.10
CA GLY A 298 -8.38 23.97 13.07
C GLY A 298 -9.91 23.78 12.93
N ALA A 299 -10.52 24.42 11.93
CA ALA A 299 -11.96 24.34 11.67
C ALA A 299 -12.45 22.94 11.24
N PHE A 300 -11.58 22.05 10.75
CA PHE A 300 -11.94 20.66 10.44
C PHE A 300 -12.43 19.88 11.66
N GLN A 301 -12.06 20.30 12.88
CA GLN A 301 -12.59 19.71 14.11
C GLN A 301 -14.14 19.77 14.17
N LEU A 302 -14.75 20.82 13.62
CA LEU A 302 -16.20 20.95 13.55
C LEU A 302 -16.81 19.89 12.61
N LEU A 303 -16.18 19.65 11.47
CA LEU A 303 -16.62 18.62 10.52
C LEU A 303 -16.50 17.21 11.10
N LEU A 304 -15.44 16.96 11.89
CA LEU A 304 -15.27 15.70 12.62
C LEU A 304 -16.29 15.47 13.72
N SER A 305 -16.89 16.53 14.29
CA SER A 305 -17.94 16.40 15.30
C SER A 305 -19.28 15.92 14.71
N LEU A 306 -19.45 16.05 13.40
CA LEU A 306 -20.56 15.44 12.65
C LEU A 306 -20.23 13.95 12.44
N GLN A 307 -20.51 13.13 13.46
CA GLN A 307 -20.12 11.72 13.51
C GLN A 307 -20.86 10.82 12.50
N ASP A 308 -21.89 11.34 11.86
CA ASP A 308 -22.71 10.63 10.89
C ASP A 308 -22.35 11.09 9.47
N ASP A 309 -21.88 10.15 8.62
CA ASP A 309 -21.59 10.46 7.22
C ASP A 309 -22.83 10.99 6.50
N ASP A 310 -24.02 10.52 6.88
CA ASP A 310 -25.29 11.00 6.35
C ASP A 310 -25.57 12.46 6.77
N ALA A 311 -25.21 12.86 7.98
CA ALA A 311 -25.37 14.24 8.45
C ALA A 311 -24.42 15.19 7.72
N LEU A 312 -23.17 14.78 7.50
CA LEU A 312 -22.19 15.57 6.74
C LEU A 312 -22.61 15.66 5.26
N ALA A 313 -23.00 14.54 4.65
CA ALA A 313 -23.49 14.51 3.29
C ALA A 313 -24.74 15.39 3.10
N SER A 314 -25.70 15.30 4.04
CA SER A 314 -26.92 16.13 4.04
C SER A 314 -26.58 17.62 4.17
N TYR A 315 -25.66 17.97 5.05
CA TYR A 315 -25.18 19.36 5.17
C TYR A 315 -24.55 19.85 3.86
N CYS A 316 -23.62 19.08 3.28
CA CYS A 316 -22.99 19.44 2.01
C CYS A 316 -24.02 19.58 0.90
N GLN A 317 -24.97 18.66 0.78
CA GLN A 317 -26.04 18.72 -0.20
C GLN A 317 -26.96 19.93 0.01
N SER A 318 -27.25 20.32 1.23
CA SER A 318 -28.10 21.49 1.51
C SER A 318 -27.43 22.80 1.09
N VAL A 319 -26.10 22.89 1.19
CA VAL A 319 -25.35 24.11 0.87
C VAL A 319 -24.90 24.14 -0.60
N LEU A 320 -24.38 23.03 -1.12
CA LEU A 320 -23.77 22.95 -2.47
C LEU A 320 -24.76 22.47 -3.54
N GLY A 321 -25.82 21.73 -3.15
CA GLY A 321 -26.77 21.14 -4.07
C GLY A 321 -27.39 22.11 -5.09
N PRO A 322 -27.76 23.36 -4.71
CA PRO A 322 -28.24 24.33 -5.67
C PRO A 322 -27.25 24.69 -6.80
N VAL A 323 -25.94 24.57 -6.52
CA VAL A 323 -24.89 24.83 -7.51
C VAL A 323 -24.57 23.57 -8.35
N GLU A 324 -24.56 22.40 -7.70
CA GLU A 324 -24.33 21.09 -8.35
C GLU A 324 -25.49 20.73 -9.30
N GLY A 325 -26.70 21.18 -9.02
CA GLY A 325 -27.88 20.96 -9.86
C GLY A 325 -28.02 21.92 -11.05
N ASP A 326 -27.11 22.86 -11.24
CA ASP A 326 -27.10 23.73 -12.44
C ASP A 326 -26.66 22.91 -13.66
N GLU A 327 -27.48 22.85 -14.72
CA GLU A 327 -27.33 21.89 -15.81
C GLU A 327 -25.98 22.01 -16.55
N GLY A 328 -25.20 20.90 -16.54
CA GLY A 328 -24.00 20.67 -17.32
C GLY A 328 -22.68 20.78 -16.59
N GLU A 329 -21.55 20.67 -17.34
CA GLU A 329 -20.14 20.81 -16.87
C GLU A 329 -19.85 22.12 -16.08
N TYR A 330 -20.82 23.02 -16.03
CA TYR A 330 -20.71 24.33 -15.38
C TYR A 330 -20.73 24.27 -13.85
N GLY A 331 -21.44 23.32 -13.23
CA GLY A 331 -21.54 23.22 -11.77
C GLY A 331 -20.18 23.05 -11.08
N ASP A 332 -19.35 22.12 -11.56
CA ASP A 332 -18.02 21.89 -11.04
C ASP A 332 -17.08 23.07 -11.27
N GLU A 333 -17.21 23.78 -12.38
CA GLU A 333 -16.43 24.97 -12.67
C GLU A 333 -16.82 26.16 -11.76
N LEU A 334 -18.10 26.30 -11.45
CA LEU A 334 -18.62 27.29 -10.50
C LEU A 334 -18.09 27.01 -9.09
N LEU A 335 -18.18 25.75 -8.64
CA LEU A 335 -17.68 25.35 -7.33
C LEU A 335 -16.15 25.51 -7.21
N ARG A 336 -15.38 25.14 -8.25
CA ARG A 336 -13.94 25.39 -8.31
C ARG A 336 -13.60 26.87 -8.24
N SER A 337 -14.39 27.71 -8.94
CA SER A 337 -14.18 29.16 -8.93
C SER A 337 -14.47 29.77 -7.56
N LEU A 338 -15.52 29.30 -6.90
CA LEU A 338 -15.90 29.70 -5.56
C LEU A 338 -14.84 29.26 -4.53
N ASP A 339 -14.36 28.02 -4.61
CA ASP A 339 -13.33 27.49 -3.72
C ASP A 339 -12.07 28.37 -3.75
N VAL A 340 -11.54 28.61 -4.95
CA VAL A 340 -10.36 29.48 -5.11
C VAL A 340 -10.64 30.92 -4.64
N PHE A 341 -11.84 31.46 -4.88
CA PHE A 341 -12.21 32.79 -4.43
C PHE A 341 -12.23 32.89 -2.91
N ILE A 342 -12.76 31.90 -2.20
CA ILE A 342 -12.78 31.83 -0.75
C ILE A 342 -11.36 31.67 -0.20
N GLU A 343 -10.55 30.77 -0.75
CA GLU A 343 -9.15 30.55 -0.34
C GLU A 343 -8.28 31.80 -0.54
N GLN A 344 -8.58 32.63 -1.52
CA GLN A 344 -7.94 33.93 -1.72
C GLN A 344 -8.58 35.06 -0.90
N ASN A 345 -9.36 34.73 0.16
CA ASN A 345 -10.03 35.68 1.04
C ASN A 345 -10.93 36.71 0.31
N GLY A 346 -11.52 36.32 -0.80
CA GLY A 346 -12.36 37.19 -1.62
C GLY A 346 -11.59 38.19 -2.50
N HIS A 347 -10.28 37.99 -2.69
CA HIS A 347 -9.47 38.84 -3.56
C HIS A 347 -9.63 38.47 -5.04
N TRP A 348 -10.38 39.27 -5.79
CA TRP A 348 -10.74 39.04 -7.19
C TRP A 348 -9.53 38.82 -8.11
N GLU A 349 -8.51 39.65 -8.01
CA GLU A 349 -7.33 39.61 -8.87
C GLU A 349 -6.50 38.35 -8.61
N ARG A 350 -6.25 37.99 -7.36
CA ARG A 350 -5.49 36.81 -6.98
C ARG A 350 -6.22 35.52 -7.36
N ALA A 351 -7.52 35.47 -7.10
CA ALA A 351 -8.33 34.31 -7.43
C ALA A 351 -8.41 34.12 -8.96
N ALA A 352 -8.57 35.19 -9.74
CA ALA A 352 -8.60 35.13 -11.19
C ALA A 352 -7.24 34.68 -11.77
N GLN A 353 -6.10 35.11 -11.20
CA GLN A 353 -4.77 34.66 -11.57
C GLN A 353 -4.60 33.15 -11.30
N THR A 354 -5.00 32.69 -10.13
CA THR A 354 -4.94 31.26 -9.76
C THR A 354 -5.77 30.37 -10.69
N LEU A 355 -6.90 30.90 -11.17
CA LEU A 355 -7.80 30.19 -12.09
C LEU A 355 -7.42 30.37 -13.58
N TYR A 356 -6.37 31.12 -13.87
CA TYR A 356 -5.98 31.46 -15.24
C TYR A 356 -7.13 32.06 -16.08
N CYS A 357 -8.00 32.87 -15.44
CA CYS A 357 -9.12 33.50 -16.08
C CYS A 357 -9.15 35.02 -15.88
N HIS A 358 -9.95 35.72 -16.68
CA HIS A 358 -10.11 37.16 -16.48
C HIS A 358 -11.02 37.46 -15.30
N ARG A 359 -10.72 38.52 -14.53
CA ARG A 359 -11.50 38.92 -13.34
C ARG A 359 -13.00 39.08 -13.60
N HIS A 360 -13.39 39.46 -14.79
CA HIS A 360 -14.81 39.57 -15.19
C HIS A 360 -15.46 38.20 -15.28
N THR A 361 -14.76 37.19 -15.79
CA THR A 361 -15.24 35.81 -15.86
C THR A 361 -15.45 35.25 -14.43
N LEU A 362 -14.47 35.46 -13.55
CA LEU A 362 -14.63 35.06 -12.16
C LEU A 362 -15.81 35.74 -11.48
N ARG A 363 -15.95 37.07 -11.70
CA ARG A 363 -17.07 37.82 -11.13
C ARG A 363 -18.42 37.31 -11.62
N TYR A 364 -18.53 36.96 -12.89
CA TYR A 364 -19.73 36.36 -13.45
C TYR A 364 -20.05 35.04 -12.80
N ARG A 365 -19.06 34.16 -12.61
CA ARG A 365 -19.24 32.86 -11.99
C ARG A 365 -19.67 32.96 -10.52
N ILE A 366 -19.01 33.80 -9.73
CA ILE A 366 -19.38 34.03 -8.33
C ILE A 366 -20.80 34.62 -8.22
N LYS A 367 -21.14 35.60 -9.08
CA LYS A 367 -22.49 36.15 -9.12
C LYS A 367 -23.55 35.12 -9.50
N ARG A 368 -23.19 34.13 -10.36
CA ARG A 368 -24.08 33.01 -10.69
C ARG A 368 -24.31 32.12 -9.46
N VAL A 369 -23.27 31.83 -8.69
CA VAL A 369 -23.41 31.08 -7.44
C VAL A 369 -24.30 31.83 -6.44
N GLU A 370 -24.11 33.15 -6.28
CA GLU A 370 -24.95 34.00 -5.42
C GLU A 370 -26.43 33.92 -5.84
N GLN A 371 -26.71 33.94 -7.16
CA GLN A 371 -28.09 33.82 -7.69
C GLN A 371 -28.72 32.46 -7.40
N LEU A 372 -27.93 31.36 -7.52
CA LEU A 372 -28.41 30.02 -7.31
C LEU A 372 -28.67 29.71 -5.83
N THR A 373 -27.86 30.30 -4.95
CA THR A 373 -27.87 29.97 -3.51
C THR A 373 -28.56 31.03 -2.64
N GLY A 374 -28.78 32.23 -3.19
CA GLY A 374 -29.29 33.36 -2.40
C GLY A 374 -28.30 33.91 -1.35
N ARG A 375 -27.00 33.56 -1.45
CA ARG A 375 -25.94 33.99 -0.53
C ARG A 375 -25.18 35.18 -1.12
N ASP A 376 -24.47 35.90 -0.25
CA ASP A 376 -23.63 37.04 -0.60
C ASP A 376 -22.19 36.81 -0.07
N PHE A 377 -21.29 36.50 -1.00
CA PHE A 377 -19.89 36.18 -0.63
C PHE A 377 -19.06 37.42 -0.22
N THR A 378 -19.63 38.60 -0.16
CA THR A 378 -19.02 39.75 0.53
C THR A 378 -19.05 39.52 2.05
N HIS A 379 -20.02 38.75 2.57
CA HIS A 379 -20.13 38.43 3.96
C HIS A 379 -19.24 37.24 4.37
N ALA A 380 -18.47 37.42 5.43
CA ALA A 380 -17.58 36.37 5.94
C ALA A 380 -18.34 35.09 6.34
N ARG A 381 -19.55 35.23 6.89
CA ARG A 381 -20.40 34.12 7.29
C ARG A 381 -20.68 33.17 6.13
N ASP A 382 -21.10 33.70 4.98
CA ASP A 382 -21.46 32.91 3.83
C ASP A 382 -20.21 32.24 3.21
N ARG A 383 -19.06 32.92 3.21
CA ARG A 383 -17.79 32.31 2.82
C ARG A 383 -17.40 31.14 3.73
N ILE A 384 -17.56 31.26 5.04
CA ILE A 384 -17.24 30.22 6.02
C ILE A 384 -18.19 29.01 5.82
N GLU A 385 -19.48 29.26 5.63
CA GLU A 385 -20.47 28.19 5.41
C GLU A 385 -20.13 27.37 4.17
N PHE A 386 -19.83 28.05 3.05
CA PHE A 386 -19.45 27.38 1.82
C PHE A 386 -18.07 26.71 1.89
N TRP A 387 -17.12 27.32 2.57
CA TRP A 387 -15.82 26.71 2.82
C TRP A 387 -15.96 25.38 3.59
N LEU A 388 -16.76 25.36 4.65
CA LEU A 388 -17.04 24.16 5.41
C LEU A 388 -17.74 23.09 4.56
N ALA A 389 -18.68 23.46 3.72
CA ALA A 389 -19.39 22.53 2.85
C ALA A 389 -18.48 21.94 1.76
N LEU A 390 -17.61 22.76 1.15
CA LEU A 390 -16.63 22.30 0.16
C LEU A 390 -15.63 21.31 0.79
N ARG A 391 -15.12 21.62 1.98
CA ARG A 391 -14.22 20.70 2.71
C ARG A 391 -14.95 19.44 3.20
N GLY A 392 -16.20 19.58 3.67
CA GLY A 392 -17.06 18.45 4.03
C GLY A 392 -17.29 17.49 2.88
N ARG A 393 -17.54 18.01 1.67
CA ARG A 393 -17.70 17.20 0.44
C ARG A 393 -16.44 16.37 0.12
N GLU A 394 -15.25 16.95 0.29
CA GLU A 394 -13.99 16.22 0.10
C GLU A 394 -13.82 15.09 1.13
N LEU A 395 -14.35 15.27 2.33
CA LEU A 395 -14.29 14.27 3.41
C LEU A 395 -15.35 13.16 3.25
N ALA A 396 -16.49 13.46 2.63
CA ALA A 396 -17.59 12.49 2.40
C ALA A 396 -17.34 11.56 1.20
N ARG A 397 -16.42 11.92 0.29
CA ARG A 397 -15.95 11.08 -0.82
C ARG A 397 -14.87 10.10 -0.37
#